data_aedaa121c1af3f1fa928a2e303779326
#
_entry.id   aedaa121c1af3f1fa928a2e303779326
#
_cell.length_a   1.000
_cell.length_b   1.000
_cell.length_c   1.000
_cell.angle_alpha   90.00
_cell.angle_beta   90.00
_cell.angle_gamma   90.00
#
_symmetry.space_group_name_H-M   'P 1'
#
loop_
_entity.id
_entity.type
_entity.pdbx_description
1 polymer ?
#
loop_
_entity_poly.entity_id
_entity_poly.type
_entity_poly.pdbx_seq_one_letter_code
_entity_poly.pdbx_strand_id
1 'polypeptide(L)'
;AAFKAVTEGVGKEITKINSVVSSALLPLLVFYKLYTPKDGQSITLEVGGKTMNFTRAFFEVRNKVIGHPSCVDVALVSGDRKTILFLESKLTEMFEDTKTENEYGSSYKDLYKQSGIMDALNSRGITIDKEATNLILRSELPQYLEGIKQSISHLIGLVKGPQDNQDQSEYIKAYNDDAKVLIYATIFYDSTHILHNQAIEYENYHSLYSDVIGAHGDAILVDIKKWAGKSNGKTIVIEHNPLTYQKLVQENPDWLDDKVKTFYGL
;
A
#
# COMPACT_ATOMS: atom_id res chain seq x y z
N ALA A 1 -15.63 15.87 -1.44
CA ALA A 1 -14.76 15.36 -2.54
C ALA A 1 -13.94 14.17 -2.06
N ALA A 2 -13.12 14.27 -0.96
CA ALA A 2 -12.35 13.12 -0.44
C ALA A 2 -13.24 11.92 -0.07
N PHE A 3 -14.35 12.17 0.62
CA PHE A 3 -15.35 11.14 0.92
C PHE A 3 -15.92 10.51 -0.35
N LYS A 4 -16.16 11.28 -1.42
CA LYS A 4 -16.61 10.78 -2.71
C LYS A 4 -15.55 9.86 -3.34
N ALA A 5 -14.26 10.19 -3.28
CA ALA A 5 -13.20 9.36 -3.83
C ALA A 5 -13.17 7.97 -3.17
N VAL A 6 -13.37 7.90 -1.86
CA VAL A 6 -13.43 6.62 -1.11
C VAL A 6 -14.75 5.89 -1.34
N THR A 7 -15.88 6.60 -1.48
CA THR A 7 -17.19 5.96 -1.66
C THR A 7 -17.47 5.49 -3.09
N GLU A 8 -16.79 6.06 -4.08
CA GLU A 8 -16.88 5.66 -5.49
C GLU A 8 -15.70 4.79 -5.93
N GLY A 9 -14.90 4.29 -4.99
CA GLY A 9 -13.82 3.33 -5.21
C GLY A 9 -14.30 2.01 -5.85
N VAL A 10 -13.38 1.23 -6.42
CA VAL A 10 -13.71 -0.01 -7.16
C VAL A 10 -14.13 -1.16 -6.23
N GLY A 11 -13.90 -1.03 -4.93
CA GLY A 11 -14.25 -2.03 -3.93
C GLY A 11 -15.61 -1.82 -3.28
N LYS A 12 -15.91 -2.61 -2.27
CA LYS A 12 -17.09 -2.45 -1.42
C LYS A 12 -16.79 -1.51 -0.23
N GLU A 13 -15.96 -0.48 -0.44
CA GLU A 13 -15.44 0.41 0.61
C GLU A 13 -16.56 1.14 1.33
N ILE A 14 -17.67 1.49 0.62
CA ILE A 14 -18.85 2.12 1.25
C ILE A 14 -19.42 1.21 2.35
N THR A 15 -19.48 -0.09 2.15
CA THR A 15 -19.96 -1.04 3.16
C THR A 15 -18.95 -1.22 4.29
N LYS A 16 -17.67 -1.06 3.99
CA LYS A 16 -16.58 -1.17 4.96
C LYS A 16 -16.35 0.12 5.75
N ILE A 17 -16.65 1.29 5.18
CA ILE A 17 -16.41 2.60 5.84
C ILE A 17 -17.22 2.77 7.13
N ASN A 18 -18.31 2.02 7.27
CA ASN A 18 -19.09 1.97 8.52
C ASN A 18 -18.46 1.03 9.57
N SER A 19 -17.42 0.30 9.21
CA SER A 19 -16.66 -0.53 10.14
C SER A 19 -15.50 0.27 10.71
N VAL A 20 -15.41 0.31 12.03
CA VAL A 20 -14.30 0.92 12.76
C VAL A 20 -12.96 0.25 12.48
N VAL A 21 -12.98 -0.96 11.92
CA VAL A 21 -11.81 -1.75 11.53
C VAL A 21 -11.48 -1.61 10.04
N SER A 22 -12.06 -0.62 9.35
CA SER A 22 -11.80 -0.39 7.93
C SER A 22 -10.41 0.21 7.69
N SER A 23 -9.57 -0.51 6.95
CA SER A 23 -8.28 0.00 6.51
C SER A 23 -8.38 1.25 5.62
N ALA A 24 -9.51 1.45 4.94
CA ALA A 24 -9.77 2.65 4.12
C ALA A 24 -10.23 3.86 4.96
N LEU A 25 -10.88 3.65 6.09
CA LEU A 25 -11.40 4.75 6.93
C LEU A 25 -10.28 5.46 7.69
N LEU A 26 -9.37 4.73 8.30
CA LEU A 26 -8.32 5.34 9.11
C LEU A 26 -7.39 6.26 8.29
N PRO A 27 -6.87 5.85 7.12
CA PRO A 27 -6.08 6.77 6.29
C PRO A 27 -6.88 7.99 5.84
N LEU A 28 -8.18 7.85 5.57
CA LEU A 28 -9.02 9.00 5.26
C LEU A 28 -9.08 9.98 6.43
N LEU A 29 -9.32 9.51 7.66
CA LEU A 29 -9.36 10.34 8.86
C LEU A 29 -8.01 11.00 9.14
N VAL A 30 -6.92 10.29 8.90
CA VAL A 30 -5.56 10.78 9.15
C VAL A 30 -5.15 11.83 8.11
N PHE A 31 -5.40 11.61 6.84
CA PHE A 31 -4.83 12.44 5.77
C PHE A 31 -5.83 13.39 5.09
N TYR A 32 -7.12 13.45 5.52
CA TYR A 32 -8.15 14.26 4.83
C TYR A 32 -7.81 15.75 4.74
N LYS A 33 -7.08 16.28 5.74
CA LYS A 33 -6.66 17.69 5.73
C LYS A 33 -5.77 18.04 4.53
N LEU A 34 -5.02 17.07 4.01
CA LEU A 34 -4.17 17.22 2.84
C LEU A 34 -4.89 17.02 1.50
N TYR A 35 -6.13 16.55 1.51
CA TYR A 35 -6.91 16.41 0.27
C TYR A 35 -7.28 17.78 -0.32
N THR A 36 -7.74 18.71 0.53
CA THR A 36 -7.99 20.12 0.22
C THR A 36 -7.19 20.97 1.20
N PRO A 37 -5.86 21.01 1.07
CA PRO A 37 -5.04 21.66 2.08
C PRO A 37 -5.32 23.15 2.15
N LYS A 38 -5.39 23.67 3.37
CA LYS A 38 -5.27 25.11 3.62
C LYS A 38 -3.79 25.50 3.52
N ASP A 39 -3.52 26.76 3.26
CA ASP A 39 -2.16 27.27 3.17
C ASP A 39 -1.35 26.89 4.42
N GLY A 40 -0.16 26.32 4.20
CA GLY A 40 0.75 25.90 5.25
C GLY A 40 0.44 24.55 5.93
N GLN A 41 -0.65 23.87 5.56
CA GLN A 41 -0.91 22.52 6.09
C GLN A 41 0.04 21.49 5.49
N SER A 42 0.69 20.73 6.37
CA SER A 42 1.59 19.66 5.99
C SER A 42 1.73 18.63 7.11
N ILE A 43 2.10 17.41 6.75
CA ILE A 43 2.47 16.35 7.70
C ILE A 43 3.91 15.92 7.44
N THR A 44 4.62 15.62 8.51
CA THR A 44 6.01 15.16 8.44
C THR A 44 6.07 13.67 8.74
N LEU A 45 6.77 12.92 7.89
CA LEU A 45 6.98 11.48 8.05
C LEU A 45 8.46 11.15 7.87
N GLU A 46 8.94 10.21 8.65
CA GLU A 46 10.24 9.59 8.41
C GLU A 46 10.06 8.41 7.45
N VAL A 47 10.68 8.49 6.26
CA VAL A 47 10.60 7.47 5.21
C VAL A 47 11.99 7.23 4.63
N GLY A 48 12.45 5.97 4.64
CA GLY A 48 13.79 5.62 4.17
C GLY A 48 14.91 6.31 4.96
N GLY A 49 14.72 6.52 6.25
CA GLY A 49 15.66 7.23 7.12
C GLY A 49 15.77 8.74 6.83
N LYS A 50 14.80 9.32 6.11
CA LYS A 50 14.74 10.76 5.80
C LYS A 50 13.43 11.35 6.28
N THR A 51 13.52 12.48 6.94
CA THR A 51 12.35 13.29 7.30
C THR A 51 11.82 13.99 6.05
N MET A 52 10.57 13.73 5.68
CA MET A 52 9.92 14.29 4.51
C MET A 52 8.63 15.00 4.88
N ASN A 53 8.37 16.13 4.23
CA ASN A 53 7.18 16.92 4.45
C ASN A 53 6.21 16.76 3.27
N PHE A 54 4.96 16.37 3.56
CA PHE A 54 3.90 16.15 2.59
C PHE A 54 2.81 17.19 2.75
N THR A 55 2.37 17.75 1.63
CA THR A 55 1.43 18.88 1.59
C THR A 55 0.14 18.56 0.87
N ARG A 56 0.03 17.39 0.24
CA ARG A 56 -1.16 16.97 -0.49
C ARG A 56 -1.38 15.47 -0.40
N ALA A 57 -2.65 15.06 -0.32
CA ALA A 57 -3.06 13.66 -0.34
C ALA A 57 -4.07 13.38 -1.45
N PHE A 58 -3.98 12.21 -2.05
CA PHE A 58 -4.99 11.61 -2.92
C PHE A 58 -5.35 10.24 -2.36
N PHE A 59 -6.63 9.87 -2.44
CA PHE A 59 -7.13 8.61 -1.91
C PHE A 59 -7.55 7.68 -3.04
N GLU A 60 -7.48 6.35 -2.78
CA GLU A 60 -7.89 5.32 -3.72
C GLU A 60 -7.30 5.54 -5.12
N VAL A 61 -5.99 5.81 -5.16
CA VAL A 61 -5.33 6.13 -6.42
C VAL A 61 -5.18 4.91 -7.29
N ARG A 62 -5.63 5.03 -8.55
CA ARG A 62 -5.73 3.92 -9.50
C ARG A 62 -4.55 3.89 -10.44
N ASN A 63 -3.83 2.78 -10.43
CA ASN A 63 -2.70 2.53 -11.31
C ASN A 63 -2.96 1.34 -12.24
N LYS A 64 -2.33 1.38 -13.42
CA LYS A 64 -2.48 0.35 -14.45
C LYS A 64 -1.83 -0.96 -14.03
N VAL A 65 -2.61 -2.03 -14.08
CA VAL A 65 -2.13 -3.41 -13.98
C VAL A 65 -2.76 -4.24 -15.11
N ILE A 66 -2.82 -5.55 -14.99
CA ILE A 66 -3.59 -6.39 -15.90
C ILE A 66 -4.96 -6.69 -15.27
N GLY A 67 -6.03 -6.48 -16.02
CA GLY A 67 -7.39 -6.64 -15.51
C GLY A 67 -7.88 -5.38 -14.77
N HIS A 68 -8.27 -5.52 -13.52
CA HIS A 68 -8.72 -4.41 -12.69
C HIS A 68 -7.54 -3.55 -12.22
N PRO A 69 -7.70 -2.21 -12.10
CA PRO A 69 -6.66 -1.34 -11.63
C PRO A 69 -6.19 -1.72 -10.21
N SER A 70 -4.93 -1.49 -9.93
CA SER A 70 -4.43 -1.48 -8.56
C SER A 70 -4.84 -0.17 -7.89
N CYS A 71 -5.51 -0.25 -6.74
CA CYS A 71 -5.93 0.89 -5.95
C CYS A 71 -5.06 0.95 -4.69
N VAL A 72 -4.28 2.04 -4.55
CA VAL A 72 -3.51 2.30 -3.32
C VAL A 72 -4.29 3.26 -2.44
N ASP A 73 -4.40 2.97 -1.16
CA ASP A 73 -5.26 3.72 -0.23
C ASP A 73 -4.95 5.22 -0.22
N VAL A 74 -3.66 5.59 -0.15
CA VAL A 74 -3.22 6.99 -0.12
C VAL A 74 -1.97 7.23 -0.94
N ALA A 75 -1.95 8.34 -1.67
CA ALA A 75 -0.74 8.91 -2.26
C ALA A 75 -0.49 10.31 -1.69
N LEU A 76 0.64 10.48 -1.00
CA LEU A 76 1.07 11.75 -0.42
C LEU A 76 2.11 12.42 -1.30
N VAL A 77 1.91 13.69 -1.64
CA VAL A 77 2.84 14.49 -2.46
C VAL A 77 3.68 15.38 -1.57
N SER A 78 4.99 15.32 -1.74
CA SER A 78 5.94 16.17 -1.02
C SER A 78 5.74 17.66 -1.33
N GLY A 79 6.18 18.55 -0.43
CA GLY A 79 6.05 20.00 -0.58
C GLY A 79 6.75 20.54 -1.83
N ASP A 80 7.86 19.93 -2.26
CA ASP A 80 8.54 20.24 -3.52
C ASP A 80 7.96 19.57 -4.76
N ARG A 81 6.90 18.74 -4.58
CA ARG A 81 6.19 17.97 -5.59
C ARG A 81 7.01 16.89 -6.31
N LYS A 82 8.27 16.67 -5.91
CA LYS A 82 9.16 15.74 -6.61
C LYS A 82 9.03 14.30 -6.13
N THR A 83 8.41 14.08 -4.97
CA THR A 83 8.23 12.76 -4.40
C THR A 83 6.75 12.48 -4.16
N ILE A 84 6.32 11.26 -4.50
CA ILE A 84 5.03 10.72 -4.08
C ILE A 84 5.27 9.49 -3.22
N LEU A 85 4.72 9.49 -2.00
CA LEU A 85 4.68 8.34 -1.11
C LEU A 85 3.32 7.66 -1.26
N PHE A 86 3.34 6.40 -1.67
CA PHE A 86 2.17 5.53 -1.78
C PHE A 86 2.08 4.68 -0.53
N LEU A 87 0.97 4.80 0.18
CA LEU A 87 0.70 4.07 1.42
C LEU A 87 -0.44 3.09 1.22
N GLU A 88 -0.15 1.83 1.51
CA GLU A 88 -1.16 0.78 1.69
C GLU A 88 -1.42 0.63 3.18
N SER A 89 -2.66 0.81 3.59
CA SER A 89 -3.08 0.77 4.99
C SER A 89 -3.50 -0.62 5.43
N LYS A 90 -3.05 -1.07 6.58
CA LYS A 90 -3.42 -2.36 7.18
C LYS A 90 -3.85 -2.17 8.63
N LEU A 91 -5.07 -2.56 8.91
CA LEU A 91 -5.68 -2.45 10.25
C LEU A 91 -5.85 -3.81 10.92
N THR A 92 -6.75 -4.63 10.38
CA THR A 92 -7.16 -5.91 10.98
C THR A 92 -7.17 -7.06 9.98
N GLU A 93 -6.76 -6.83 8.75
CA GLU A 93 -6.78 -7.83 7.68
C GLU A 93 -5.96 -9.08 8.01
N MET A 94 -4.97 -8.93 8.88
CA MET A 94 -4.15 -10.03 9.37
C MET A 94 -4.91 -11.03 10.25
N PHE A 95 -6.10 -10.66 10.73
CA PHE A 95 -6.94 -11.50 11.58
C PHE A 95 -8.10 -12.17 10.83
N GLU A 96 -8.23 -11.90 9.54
CA GLU A 96 -9.28 -12.48 8.73
C GLU A 96 -8.89 -13.91 8.30
N ASP A 97 -9.85 -14.84 8.39
CA ASP A 97 -9.71 -16.18 7.81
C ASP A 97 -9.64 -16.06 6.30
N THR A 98 -8.52 -16.46 5.73
CA THR A 98 -8.32 -16.44 4.29
C THR A 98 -8.12 -17.84 3.73
N LYS A 99 -8.29 -17.97 2.42
CA LYS A 99 -8.10 -19.24 1.72
C LYS A 99 -6.63 -19.63 1.67
N THR A 100 -6.33 -20.91 1.84
CA THR A 100 -4.99 -21.49 1.76
C THR A 100 -4.36 -21.37 0.37
N GLU A 101 -5.15 -21.02 -0.63
CA GLU A 101 -4.67 -20.75 -1.99
C GLU A 101 -5.40 -19.56 -2.59
N ASN A 102 -4.68 -18.79 -3.39
CA ASN A 102 -5.20 -17.70 -4.18
C ASN A 102 -4.90 -17.93 -5.67
N GLU A 103 -5.95 -17.82 -6.47
CA GLU A 103 -5.90 -17.96 -7.92
C GLU A 103 -5.89 -16.62 -8.61
N TYR A 104 -5.01 -16.48 -9.61
CA TYR A 104 -4.87 -15.28 -10.44
C TYR A 104 -4.91 -15.65 -11.91
N GLY A 105 -5.25 -14.68 -12.75
CA GLY A 105 -5.21 -14.87 -14.19
C GLY A 105 -3.84 -15.32 -14.69
N SER A 106 -3.84 -16.18 -15.72
CA SER A 106 -2.62 -16.74 -16.34
C SER A 106 -1.62 -15.67 -16.80
N SER A 107 -2.09 -14.44 -17.07
CA SER A 107 -1.25 -13.31 -17.50
C SER A 107 -0.17 -12.89 -16.50
N TYR A 108 -0.29 -13.28 -15.23
CA TYR A 108 0.73 -13.02 -14.20
C TYR A 108 1.77 -14.15 -14.06
N LYS A 109 1.55 -15.32 -14.68
CA LYS A 109 2.43 -16.49 -14.50
C LYS A 109 3.89 -16.19 -14.81
N ASP A 110 4.16 -15.49 -15.91
CA ASP A 110 5.53 -15.23 -16.34
C ASP A 110 6.24 -14.23 -15.41
N LEU A 111 5.51 -13.30 -14.80
CA LEU A 111 6.05 -12.41 -13.79
C LEU A 111 6.42 -13.20 -12.52
N TYR A 112 5.50 -14.01 -12.01
CA TYR A 112 5.71 -14.75 -10.76
C TYR A 112 6.71 -15.90 -10.87
N LYS A 113 7.16 -16.25 -12.08
CA LYS A 113 8.25 -17.19 -12.33
C LYS A 113 9.64 -16.53 -12.33
N GLN A 114 9.72 -15.19 -12.25
CA GLN A 114 11.01 -14.51 -12.18
C GLN A 114 11.69 -14.78 -10.82
N SER A 115 13.01 -14.83 -10.84
CA SER A 115 13.80 -15.29 -9.69
C SER A 115 13.62 -14.42 -8.44
N GLY A 116 13.60 -13.10 -8.57
CA GLY A 116 13.45 -12.20 -7.43
C GLY A 116 12.12 -12.37 -6.71
N ILE A 117 11.02 -12.51 -7.48
CA ILE A 117 9.69 -12.78 -6.90
C ILE A 117 9.63 -14.18 -6.30
N MET A 118 10.16 -15.19 -7.00
CA MET A 118 10.17 -16.56 -6.49
C MET A 118 10.96 -16.68 -5.19
N ASP A 119 12.14 -16.07 -5.11
CA ASP A 119 12.99 -16.11 -3.93
C ASP A 119 12.29 -15.40 -2.75
N ALA A 120 11.64 -14.27 -3.01
CA ALA A 120 10.83 -13.55 -2.03
C ALA A 120 9.68 -14.41 -1.47
N LEU A 121 8.92 -15.07 -2.33
CA LEU A 121 7.81 -15.93 -1.92
C LEU A 121 8.31 -17.17 -1.16
N ASN A 122 9.34 -17.84 -1.68
CA ASN A 122 9.91 -19.04 -1.07
C ASN A 122 10.50 -18.77 0.31
N SER A 123 11.05 -17.57 0.56
CA SER A 123 11.60 -17.19 1.87
C SER A 123 10.59 -17.32 3.01
N ARG A 124 9.30 -17.34 2.68
CA ARG A 124 8.18 -17.46 3.64
C ARG A 124 7.22 -18.62 3.35
N GLY A 125 7.72 -19.64 2.65
CA GLY A 125 6.94 -20.86 2.38
C GLY A 125 5.77 -20.67 1.44
N ILE A 126 5.74 -19.56 0.68
CA ILE A 126 4.71 -19.34 -0.34
C ILE A 126 5.17 -20.01 -1.62
N THR A 127 4.37 -20.94 -2.14
CA THR A 127 4.71 -21.72 -3.32
C THR A 127 3.80 -21.41 -4.50
N ILE A 128 4.32 -21.65 -5.71
CA ILE A 128 3.57 -21.47 -6.96
C ILE A 128 3.25 -22.84 -7.53
N ASP A 129 1.97 -23.10 -7.83
CA ASP A 129 1.58 -24.27 -8.59
C ASP A 129 2.00 -24.10 -10.06
N LYS A 130 3.02 -24.84 -10.46
CA LYS A 130 3.61 -24.75 -11.81
C LYS A 130 2.76 -25.41 -12.88
N GLU A 131 1.95 -26.41 -12.49
CA GLU A 131 1.15 -27.21 -13.42
C GLU A 131 -0.23 -26.59 -13.71
N ALA A 132 -0.74 -25.74 -12.81
CA ALA A 132 -2.04 -25.09 -12.99
C ALA A 132 -2.04 -24.16 -14.22
N THR A 133 -3.17 -24.07 -14.92
CA THR A 133 -3.37 -23.15 -16.05
C THR A 133 -3.27 -21.70 -15.61
N ASN A 134 -3.90 -21.37 -14.49
CA ASN A 134 -3.82 -20.06 -13.85
C ASN A 134 -2.65 -19.99 -12.88
N LEU A 135 -2.28 -18.78 -12.45
CA LEU A 135 -1.32 -18.60 -11.38
C LEU A 135 -2.01 -18.97 -10.06
N ILE A 136 -1.53 -20.00 -9.39
CA ILE A 136 -2.00 -20.38 -8.06
C ILE A 136 -0.85 -20.24 -7.08
N LEU A 137 -1.08 -19.43 -6.03
CA LEU A 137 -0.19 -19.29 -4.89
C LEU A 137 -0.76 -20.09 -3.72
N ARG A 138 0.10 -20.85 -3.02
CA ARG A 138 -0.26 -21.63 -1.83
C ARG A 138 0.65 -21.27 -0.67
N SER A 139 0.07 -21.24 0.53
CA SER A 139 0.80 -21.02 1.78
C SER A 139 0.10 -21.77 2.93
N GLU A 140 0.88 -22.23 3.89
CA GLU A 140 0.35 -22.71 5.17
C GLU A 140 -0.17 -21.54 6.04
N LEU A 141 0.21 -20.30 5.70
CA LEU A 141 -0.23 -19.06 6.34
C LEU A 141 -1.04 -18.22 5.33
N PRO A 142 -2.29 -18.60 5.07
CA PRO A 142 -3.09 -18.05 3.97
C PRO A 142 -3.43 -16.57 4.14
N GLN A 143 -3.56 -16.09 5.36
CA GLN A 143 -3.86 -14.70 5.68
C GLN A 143 -2.83 -13.71 5.07
N TYR A 144 -1.66 -14.19 4.70
CA TYR A 144 -0.58 -13.36 4.15
C TYR A 144 -0.58 -13.26 2.63
N LEU A 145 -1.21 -14.22 1.95
CA LEU A 145 -1.18 -14.29 0.47
C LEU A 145 -1.78 -13.04 -0.19
N GLU A 146 -2.90 -12.55 0.34
CA GLU A 146 -3.57 -11.39 -0.25
C GLU A 146 -2.74 -10.11 -0.09
N GLY A 147 -2.15 -9.88 1.09
CA GLY A 147 -1.30 -8.70 1.33
C GLY A 147 -0.06 -8.65 0.42
N ILE A 148 0.61 -9.80 0.23
CA ILE A 148 1.77 -9.89 -0.67
C ILE A 148 1.35 -9.66 -2.13
N LYS A 149 0.24 -10.25 -2.56
CA LYS A 149 -0.33 -10.01 -3.89
C LYS A 149 -0.65 -8.53 -4.11
N GLN A 150 -1.32 -7.89 -3.16
CA GLN A 150 -1.64 -6.46 -3.24
C GLN A 150 -0.36 -5.64 -3.40
N SER A 151 0.65 -5.90 -2.57
CA SER A 151 1.94 -5.20 -2.64
C SER A 151 2.60 -5.35 -4.02
N ILE A 152 2.67 -6.57 -4.56
CA ILE A 152 3.20 -6.79 -5.91
C ILE A 152 2.36 -6.07 -6.97
N SER A 153 1.02 -6.10 -6.85
CA SER A 153 0.11 -5.39 -7.74
C SER A 153 0.32 -3.88 -7.69
N HIS A 154 0.53 -3.32 -6.50
CA HIS A 154 0.82 -1.89 -6.34
C HIS A 154 2.16 -1.52 -7.00
N LEU A 155 3.20 -2.32 -6.81
CA LEU A 155 4.50 -2.11 -7.46
C LEU A 155 4.40 -2.17 -8.99
N ILE A 156 3.60 -3.09 -9.54
CA ILE A 156 3.28 -3.12 -10.98
C ILE A 156 2.62 -1.81 -11.39
N GLY A 157 1.64 -1.36 -10.61
CA GLY A 157 0.94 -0.10 -10.82
C GLY A 157 1.89 1.10 -10.84
N LEU A 158 2.85 1.17 -9.92
CA LEU A 158 3.86 2.22 -9.88
C LEU A 158 4.78 2.21 -11.10
N VAL A 159 5.10 1.03 -11.63
CA VAL A 159 5.92 0.91 -12.85
C VAL A 159 5.14 1.31 -14.10
N LYS A 160 3.86 0.92 -14.19
CA LYS A 160 3.00 1.19 -15.37
C LYS A 160 2.38 2.58 -15.36
N GLY A 161 2.26 3.21 -14.20
CA GLY A 161 1.70 4.55 -14.00
C GLY A 161 0.19 4.60 -13.82
N PRO A 162 -0.36 5.80 -13.61
CA PRO A 162 -1.78 6.01 -13.34
C PRO A 162 -2.68 5.44 -14.42
N GLN A 163 -3.86 4.97 -14.01
CA GLN A 163 -4.95 4.70 -14.92
C GLN A 163 -5.53 6.04 -15.40
N ASP A 164 -5.85 6.09 -16.70
CA ASP A 164 -6.52 7.25 -17.25
C ASP A 164 -7.94 7.36 -16.68
N ASN A 165 -8.15 8.33 -15.80
CA ASN A 165 -9.40 8.54 -15.09
C ASN A 165 -9.58 10.05 -14.81
N GLN A 166 -10.64 10.65 -15.34
CA GLN A 166 -10.90 12.09 -15.19
C GLN A 166 -11.06 12.51 -13.73
N ASP A 167 -11.62 11.66 -12.87
CA ASP A 167 -11.82 11.93 -11.45
C ASP A 167 -10.51 12.03 -10.65
N GLN A 168 -9.41 11.55 -11.23
CA GLN A 168 -8.07 11.58 -10.62
C GLN A 168 -7.07 12.44 -11.40
N SER A 169 -7.55 13.41 -12.18
CA SER A 169 -6.73 14.24 -13.07
C SER A 169 -5.56 14.94 -12.37
N GLU A 170 -5.76 15.41 -11.14
CA GLU A 170 -4.71 16.08 -10.36
C GLU A 170 -3.65 15.12 -9.85
N TYR A 171 -4.02 13.89 -9.44
CA TYR A 171 -3.07 12.84 -9.13
C TYR A 171 -2.25 12.44 -10.36
N ILE A 172 -2.93 12.24 -11.49
CA ILE A 172 -2.30 11.89 -12.77
C ILE A 172 -1.28 12.97 -13.17
N LYS A 173 -1.64 14.24 -13.01
CA LYS A 173 -0.74 15.37 -13.26
C LYS A 173 0.47 15.35 -12.31
N ALA A 174 0.24 15.22 -11.00
CA ALA A 174 1.33 15.14 -10.03
C ALA A 174 2.29 13.98 -10.32
N TYR A 175 1.75 12.83 -10.68
CA TYR A 175 2.55 11.67 -11.06
C TYR A 175 3.35 11.92 -12.35
N ASN A 176 2.71 12.38 -13.42
CA ASN A 176 3.35 12.46 -14.73
C ASN A 176 4.34 13.63 -14.84
N ASP A 177 3.93 14.81 -14.39
CA ASP A 177 4.62 16.06 -14.69
C ASP A 177 5.67 16.42 -13.63
N ASP A 178 5.37 16.17 -12.36
CA ASP A 178 6.16 16.69 -11.24
C ASP A 178 7.06 15.63 -10.60
N ALA A 179 6.52 14.45 -10.29
CA ALA A 179 7.21 13.44 -9.53
C ALA A 179 8.44 12.86 -10.24
N LYS A 180 9.54 12.74 -9.52
CA LYS A 180 10.80 12.07 -9.93
C LYS A 180 11.03 10.80 -9.14
N VAL A 181 10.57 10.77 -7.89
CA VAL A 181 10.71 9.66 -6.96
C VAL A 181 9.32 9.17 -6.54
N LEU A 182 9.11 7.88 -6.59
CA LEU A 182 7.93 7.19 -6.09
C LEU A 182 8.39 6.29 -4.95
N ILE A 183 7.76 6.39 -3.80
CA ILE A 183 8.07 5.55 -2.64
C ILE A 183 6.84 4.69 -2.37
N TYR A 184 7.01 3.39 -2.20
CA TYR A 184 5.96 2.49 -1.75
C TYR A 184 6.22 2.08 -0.31
N ALA A 185 5.22 2.19 0.54
CA ALA A 185 5.27 1.76 1.92
C ALA A 185 3.92 1.16 2.36
N THR A 186 3.95 0.30 3.36
CA THR A 186 2.76 -0.12 4.09
C THR A 186 2.72 0.61 5.42
N ILE A 187 1.52 1.06 5.81
CA ILE A 187 1.29 1.66 7.12
C ILE A 187 0.35 0.77 7.92
N PHE A 188 0.81 0.33 9.09
CA PHE A 188 0.07 -0.53 9.99
C PHE A 188 -0.53 0.24 11.15
N TYR A 189 -1.71 -0.21 11.57
CA TYR A 189 -2.19 0.10 12.90
C TYR A 189 -1.59 -0.93 13.86
N ASP A 190 -0.76 -0.49 14.81
CA ASP A 190 -0.20 -1.36 15.83
C ASP A 190 -1.29 -1.73 16.84
N SER A 191 -1.88 -2.90 16.64
CA SER A 191 -2.96 -3.43 17.46
C SER A 191 -2.50 -4.11 18.77
N THR A 192 -1.21 -4.17 19.03
CA THR A 192 -0.65 -4.83 20.21
C THR A 192 -1.18 -4.24 21.52
N HIS A 193 -1.56 -2.96 21.52
CA HIS A 193 -2.14 -2.27 22.67
C HIS A 193 -3.61 -2.61 22.95
N ILE A 194 -4.37 -3.01 21.93
CA ILE A 194 -5.83 -3.21 22.04
C ILE A 194 -6.17 -4.69 22.04
N LEU A 195 -5.45 -5.49 21.32
CA LEU A 195 -5.75 -6.89 21.05
C LEU A 195 -4.60 -7.79 21.52
N HIS A 196 -4.30 -7.78 22.80
CA HIS A 196 -3.19 -8.55 23.38
C HIS A 196 -3.11 -10.01 22.91
N ASN A 197 -4.26 -10.65 22.71
CA ASN A 197 -4.33 -12.03 22.22
C ASN A 197 -3.96 -12.20 20.74
N GLN A 198 -3.82 -11.10 19.99
CA GLN A 198 -3.53 -11.06 18.56
C GLN A 198 -2.20 -10.38 18.24
N ALA A 199 -1.42 -10.03 19.26
CA ALA A 199 -0.11 -9.40 19.08
C ALA A 199 0.82 -10.27 18.19
N ILE A 200 0.79 -11.59 18.39
CA ILE A 200 1.61 -12.53 17.63
C ILE A 200 1.25 -12.48 16.13
N GLU A 201 -0.04 -12.40 15.79
CA GLU A 201 -0.49 -12.32 14.38
C GLU A 201 -0.06 -10.99 13.74
N TYR A 202 -0.14 -9.89 14.48
CA TYR A 202 0.38 -8.60 14.01
C TYR A 202 1.88 -8.66 13.74
N GLU A 203 2.68 -9.18 14.68
CA GLU A 203 4.13 -9.31 14.55
C GLU A 203 4.50 -10.23 13.38
N ASN A 204 3.80 -11.33 13.21
CA ASN A 204 4.02 -12.26 12.10
C ASN A 204 3.73 -11.58 10.75
N TYR A 205 2.63 -10.84 10.65
CA TYR A 205 2.28 -10.14 9.42
C TYR A 205 3.25 -9.00 9.10
N HIS A 206 3.63 -8.21 10.10
CA HIS A 206 4.62 -7.16 9.99
C HIS A 206 5.99 -7.71 9.57
N SER A 207 6.43 -8.81 10.20
CA SER A 207 7.67 -9.52 9.86
C SER A 207 7.62 -10.09 8.42
N LEU A 208 6.49 -10.69 8.03
CA LEU A 208 6.31 -11.19 6.67
C LEU A 208 6.47 -10.07 5.64
N TYR A 209 5.85 -8.91 5.87
CA TYR A 209 5.99 -7.77 4.98
C TYR A 209 7.43 -7.31 4.89
N SER A 210 8.13 -7.16 6.02
CA SER A 210 9.54 -6.75 6.06
C SER A 210 10.44 -7.74 5.33
N ASP A 211 10.22 -9.04 5.51
CA ASP A 211 11.06 -10.08 4.93
C ASP A 211 10.78 -10.33 3.44
N VAL A 212 9.53 -10.20 2.99
CA VAL A 212 9.19 -10.43 1.58
C VAL A 212 9.31 -9.13 0.78
N ILE A 213 8.57 -8.09 1.18
CA ILE A 213 8.53 -6.85 0.39
C ILE A 213 9.72 -5.95 0.73
N GLY A 214 10.09 -5.83 2.00
CA GLY A 214 11.22 -5.02 2.42
C GLY A 214 12.54 -5.60 1.93
N ALA A 215 12.87 -6.83 2.30
CA ALA A 215 14.17 -7.45 2.00
C ALA A 215 14.36 -7.82 0.52
N HIS A 216 13.28 -8.19 -0.18
CA HIS A 216 13.32 -8.60 -1.59
C HIS A 216 12.76 -7.55 -2.55
N GLY A 217 12.31 -6.41 -2.06
CA GLY A 217 11.59 -5.41 -2.85
C GLY A 217 12.32 -4.93 -4.09
N ASP A 218 13.63 -4.70 -3.99
CA ASP A 218 14.44 -4.28 -5.13
C ASP A 218 14.50 -5.37 -6.22
N ALA A 219 14.65 -6.64 -5.84
CA ALA A 219 14.65 -7.77 -6.77
C ALA A 219 13.28 -7.93 -7.44
N ILE A 220 12.20 -7.85 -6.66
CA ILE A 220 10.81 -7.83 -7.16
C ILE A 220 10.62 -6.70 -8.17
N LEU A 221 11.11 -5.50 -7.86
CA LEU A 221 10.97 -4.34 -8.73
C LEU A 221 11.75 -4.49 -10.05
N VAL A 222 12.93 -5.10 -10.02
CA VAL A 222 13.71 -5.45 -11.21
C VAL A 222 12.90 -6.39 -12.10
N ASP A 223 12.33 -7.44 -11.54
CA ASP A 223 11.52 -8.42 -12.27
C ASP A 223 10.25 -7.77 -12.87
N ILE A 224 9.57 -6.90 -12.11
CA ILE A 224 8.40 -6.17 -12.60
C ILE A 224 8.77 -5.25 -13.78
N LYS A 225 9.86 -4.48 -13.68
CA LYS A 225 10.32 -3.59 -14.75
C LYS A 225 10.66 -4.37 -16.02
N LYS A 226 11.36 -5.49 -15.88
CA LYS A 226 11.70 -6.38 -16.99
C LYS A 226 10.45 -6.95 -17.66
N TRP A 227 9.51 -7.46 -16.85
CA TRP A 227 8.25 -8.03 -17.35
C TRP A 227 7.36 -6.99 -18.01
N ALA A 228 7.26 -5.78 -17.43
CA ALA A 228 6.46 -4.70 -17.99
C ALA A 228 7.00 -4.14 -19.30
N GLY A 229 8.27 -4.38 -19.62
CA GLY A 229 8.94 -3.93 -20.84
C GLY A 229 9.04 -2.41 -20.98
N LYS A 230 8.70 -1.66 -19.92
CA LYS A 230 8.71 -0.19 -19.90
C LYS A 230 9.14 0.31 -18.54
N SER A 231 9.92 1.39 -18.53
CA SER A 231 10.18 2.19 -17.35
C SER A 231 9.50 3.55 -17.53
N ASN A 232 8.84 4.05 -16.51
CA ASN A 232 8.27 5.40 -16.51
C ASN A 232 9.32 6.51 -16.29
N GLY A 233 10.61 6.15 -16.28
CA GLY A 233 11.72 7.08 -16.06
C GLY A 233 11.85 7.60 -14.63
N LYS A 234 11.04 7.08 -13.69
CA LYS A 234 11.03 7.50 -12.30
C LYS A 234 11.85 6.55 -11.42
N THR A 235 12.47 7.09 -10.38
CA THR A 235 13.07 6.27 -9.32
C THR A 235 11.95 5.71 -8.44
N ILE A 236 11.86 4.38 -8.32
CA ILE A 236 10.92 3.74 -7.40
C ILE A 236 11.73 3.15 -6.25
N VAL A 237 11.31 3.49 -5.03
CA VAL A 237 11.91 3.05 -3.77
C VAL A 237 10.85 2.31 -2.99
N ILE A 238 11.23 1.23 -2.34
CA ILE A 238 10.37 0.49 -1.42
C ILE A 238 10.86 0.76 -0.01
N GLU A 239 9.96 1.22 0.86
CA GLU A 239 10.28 1.35 2.28
C GLU A 239 10.42 -0.05 2.88
N HIS A 240 11.59 -0.33 3.46
CA HIS A 240 11.92 -1.66 3.97
C HIS A 240 11.16 -2.00 5.27
N ASN A 241 10.90 -0.98 6.09
CA ASN A 241 10.19 -1.16 7.34
C ASN A 241 8.78 -0.56 7.23
N PRO A 242 7.75 -1.31 7.57
CA PRO A 242 6.41 -0.76 7.61
C PRO A 242 6.32 0.44 8.56
N LEU A 243 5.55 1.45 8.15
CA LEU A 243 5.22 2.57 9.00
C LEU A 243 4.13 2.19 10.01
N THR A 244 3.94 2.97 11.06
CA THR A 244 2.80 2.78 11.98
C THR A 244 2.04 4.09 12.19
N TYR A 245 0.72 3.98 12.37
CA TYR A 245 -0.12 5.13 12.69
C TYR A 245 0.25 5.74 14.03
N GLN A 246 0.64 4.92 15.01
CA GLN A 246 1.08 5.37 16.33
C GLN A 246 2.32 6.27 16.22
N LYS A 247 3.34 5.85 15.47
CA LYS A 247 4.54 6.67 15.23
C LYS A 247 4.19 7.96 14.49
N LEU A 248 3.35 7.87 13.45
CA LEU A 248 2.90 9.04 12.69
C LEU A 248 2.25 10.09 13.60
N VAL A 249 1.34 9.67 14.49
CA VAL A 249 0.66 10.58 15.42
C VAL A 249 1.63 11.13 16.48
N GLN A 250 2.55 10.31 16.97
CA GLN A 250 3.58 10.76 17.90
C GLN A 250 4.48 11.84 17.29
N GLU A 251 4.85 11.70 16.02
CA GLU A 251 5.67 12.68 15.30
C GLU A 251 4.89 13.95 14.89
N ASN A 252 3.55 13.87 14.86
CA ASN A 252 2.64 14.96 14.48
C ASN A 252 1.50 15.11 15.50
N PRO A 253 1.76 15.48 16.77
CA PRO A 253 0.81 15.38 17.86
C PRO A 253 -0.44 16.27 17.68
N ASP A 254 -0.33 17.40 17.00
CA ASP A 254 -1.43 18.33 16.76
C ASP A 254 -2.18 18.07 15.45
N TRP A 255 -1.79 17.02 14.74
CA TRP A 255 -2.33 16.75 13.41
C TRP A 255 -3.74 16.17 13.44
N LEU A 256 -3.98 15.18 14.30
CA LEU A 256 -5.27 14.51 14.43
C LEU A 256 -6.17 15.18 15.47
N ASP A 257 -7.48 15.13 15.21
CA ASP A 257 -8.50 15.48 16.21
C ASP A 257 -8.42 14.53 17.41
N ASP A 258 -8.56 15.09 18.63
CA ASP A 258 -8.43 14.31 19.86
C ASP A 258 -9.49 13.21 20.00
N LYS A 259 -10.66 13.37 19.37
CA LYS A 259 -11.70 12.33 19.36
C LYS A 259 -11.24 11.13 18.50
N VAL A 260 -10.55 11.39 17.39
CA VAL A 260 -9.99 10.33 16.54
C VAL A 260 -8.87 9.62 17.28
N LYS A 261 -7.95 10.37 17.91
CA LYS A 261 -6.88 9.78 18.74
C LYS A 261 -7.46 8.89 19.86
N THR A 262 -8.41 9.43 20.62
CA THR A 262 -9.04 8.68 21.72
C THR A 262 -9.76 7.42 21.23
N PHE A 263 -10.46 7.53 20.08
CA PHE A 263 -11.23 6.40 19.55
C PHE A 263 -10.34 5.25 19.08
N TYR A 264 -9.22 5.55 18.43
CA TYR A 264 -8.27 4.54 17.93
C TYR A 264 -7.14 4.23 18.92
N GLY A 265 -7.03 4.93 20.06
CA GLY A 265 -5.91 4.76 20.99
C GLY A 265 -4.56 5.21 20.40
N LEU A 266 -4.58 6.29 19.61
CA LEU A 266 -3.41 6.87 18.95
C LEU A 266 -2.76 7.98 19.77
#